data_6314c9ecefc5da1f2ba6300e334d8947
#
_entry.id   6314c9ecefc5da1f2ba6300e334d8947
#
_cell.length_a   1.000
_cell.length_b   1.000
_cell.length_c   1.000
_cell.angle_alpha   90.00
_cell.angle_beta   90.00
_cell.angle_gamma   90.00
#
_symmetry.space_group_name_H-M   'P 1'
#
loop_
_entity.id
_entity.type
_entity.pdbx_description
1 polymer ?
#
loop_
_entity_poly.entity_id
_entity_poly.type
_entity_poly.pdbx_seq_one_letter_code
_entity_poly.pdbx_strand_id
1 'polypeptide(L)'
;YGHGTFSADGTALFTSENDYEGGEGVIGVWDVTRNYARIGEFSSGGVGPHDLKLMPNGKALVVANGGIETHPDMGRSKLNIPVMAPNLSYLSPTGTPLEKITLTAALHKNSIRHLAVRQDGMVAFAMQWQGSKSATHPLLGLHQRGTEVKLLTAPPKAQQQLQGYAGSVALSNDGNLVAITSPRGNVLHVFDTGTGQPSAILSAKDVCGVGPTSDGFVFTTGTGIIGTLQSTTAQHALQWDNHLIAITP
;
A
#
# COMPACT_ATOMS: atom_id res chain seq x y z
N TYR A 1 7.70 3.36 -10.74
CA TYR A 1 6.37 3.26 -10.14
C TYR A 1 5.95 4.46 -9.29
N GLY A 2 6.81 5.37 -8.90
CA GLY A 2 6.45 6.64 -8.28
C GLY A 2 6.38 6.66 -6.75
N HIS A 3 6.75 5.59 -6.07
CA HIS A 3 6.90 5.56 -4.63
C HIS A 3 8.36 5.55 -4.21
N GLY A 4 8.65 6.20 -3.08
CA GLY A 4 9.99 6.27 -2.51
C GLY A 4 9.95 6.53 -1.01
N THR A 5 11.08 6.28 -0.36
CA THR A 5 11.31 6.58 1.06
C THR A 5 12.75 6.99 1.28
N PHE A 6 12.98 7.92 2.21
CA PHE A 6 14.33 8.32 2.58
C PHE A 6 14.94 7.37 3.61
N SER A 7 16.28 7.31 3.63
CA SER A 7 17.02 6.72 4.77
C SER A 7 16.77 7.49 6.05
N ALA A 8 17.05 6.89 7.21
CA ALA A 8 16.80 7.51 8.51
C ALA A 8 17.54 8.84 8.72
N ASP A 9 18.70 9.00 8.10
CA ASP A 9 19.52 10.22 8.10
C ASP A 9 19.21 11.20 6.96
N GLY A 10 18.27 10.83 6.07
CA GLY A 10 17.87 11.63 4.91
C GLY A 10 18.90 11.72 3.78
N THR A 11 20.01 10.99 3.86
CA THR A 11 21.11 11.09 2.87
C THR A 11 20.89 10.24 1.62
N ALA A 12 20.07 9.21 1.71
CA ALA A 12 19.68 8.36 0.58
C ALA A 12 18.17 8.37 0.35
N LEU A 13 17.75 8.31 -0.92
CA LEU A 13 16.38 8.06 -1.34
C LEU A 13 16.33 6.68 -1.99
N PHE A 14 15.37 5.86 -1.57
CA PHE A 14 15.04 4.57 -2.17
C PHE A 14 13.76 4.71 -3.00
N THR A 15 13.77 4.20 -4.24
CA THR A 15 12.61 4.28 -5.15
C THR A 15 12.22 2.90 -5.67
N SER A 16 10.91 2.65 -5.80
CA SER A 16 10.40 1.44 -6.44
C SER A 16 10.46 1.56 -7.96
N GLU A 17 11.12 0.61 -8.62
CA GLU A 17 11.38 0.63 -10.05
C GLU A 17 11.20 -0.78 -10.66
N ASN A 18 11.22 -0.88 -11.99
CA ASN A 18 11.23 -2.15 -12.70
C ASN A 18 12.44 -2.23 -13.63
N ASP A 19 13.08 -3.37 -13.61
CA ASP A 19 13.86 -3.87 -14.73
C ASP A 19 12.89 -4.57 -15.71
N TYR A 20 12.50 -3.88 -16.75
CA TYR A 20 11.52 -4.39 -17.73
C TYR A 20 12.10 -5.53 -18.58
N GLU A 21 13.40 -5.49 -18.90
CA GLU A 21 14.08 -6.52 -19.70
C GLU A 21 14.29 -7.79 -18.87
N GLY A 22 14.67 -7.64 -17.61
CA GLY A 22 14.84 -8.76 -16.67
C GLY A 22 13.53 -9.30 -16.10
N GLY A 23 12.41 -8.55 -16.24
CA GLY A 23 11.11 -8.93 -15.66
C GLY A 23 11.10 -8.88 -14.13
N GLU A 24 11.99 -8.11 -13.52
CA GLU A 24 12.16 -8.03 -12.06
C GLU A 24 11.88 -6.64 -11.50
N GLY A 25 11.48 -6.61 -10.23
CA GLY A 25 11.39 -5.38 -9.48
C GLY A 25 12.72 -4.99 -8.86
N VAL A 26 13.07 -3.72 -8.95
CA VAL A 26 14.30 -3.17 -8.36
C VAL A 26 14.00 -2.00 -7.44
N ILE A 27 14.90 -1.76 -6.50
CA ILE A 27 14.93 -0.57 -5.66
C ILE A 27 16.12 0.28 -6.09
N GLY A 28 15.83 1.43 -6.69
CA GLY A 28 16.87 2.43 -7.03
C GLY A 28 17.37 3.12 -5.78
N VAL A 29 18.68 3.43 -5.73
CA VAL A 29 19.32 4.13 -4.61
C VAL A 29 19.92 5.43 -5.14
N TRP A 30 19.54 6.54 -4.52
CA TRP A 30 19.88 7.89 -4.94
C TRP A 30 20.54 8.65 -3.80
N ASP A 31 21.68 9.29 -4.06
CA ASP A 31 22.38 10.13 -3.11
C ASP A 31 21.76 11.54 -3.08
N VAL A 32 21.06 11.86 -1.99
CA VAL A 32 20.40 13.15 -1.80
C VAL A 32 21.41 14.30 -1.72
N THR A 33 22.59 14.04 -1.13
CA THR A 33 23.64 15.06 -0.95
C THR A 33 24.32 15.45 -2.25
N ARG A 34 24.22 14.59 -3.28
CA ARG A 34 24.75 14.81 -4.62
C ARG A 34 23.64 15.06 -5.64
N ASN A 35 22.65 15.87 -5.25
CA ASN A 35 21.53 16.26 -6.12
C ASN A 35 20.79 15.06 -6.70
N TYR A 36 20.51 14.06 -5.88
CA TYR A 36 19.82 12.81 -6.27
C TYR A 36 20.56 12.04 -7.37
N ALA A 37 21.89 12.01 -7.33
CA ALA A 37 22.68 11.15 -8.21
C ALA A 37 22.35 9.68 -7.93
N ARG A 38 22.04 8.91 -8.98
CA ARG A 38 21.84 7.45 -8.84
C ARG A 38 23.18 6.80 -8.46
N ILE A 39 23.21 6.06 -7.36
CA ILE A 39 24.42 5.42 -6.83
C ILE A 39 24.35 3.90 -6.85
N GLY A 40 23.20 3.32 -7.15
CA GLY A 40 23.05 1.87 -7.23
C GLY A 40 21.60 1.44 -7.30
N GLU A 41 21.43 0.13 -7.25
CA GLU A 41 20.14 -0.54 -7.17
C GLU A 41 20.30 -1.94 -6.58
N PHE A 42 19.20 -2.54 -6.13
CA PHE A 42 19.14 -3.93 -5.70
C PHE A 42 17.72 -4.50 -5.93
N SER A 43 17.60 -5.83 -5.95
CA SER A 43 16.31 -6.49 -6.16
C SER A 43 15.29 -6.08 -5.10
N SER A 44 14.05 -5.84 -5.52
CA SER A 44 12.91 -5.61 -4.60
C SER A 44 12.44 -6.89 -3.90
N GLY A 45 12.96 -8.05 -4.29
CA GLY A 45 12.53 -9.37 -3.83
C GLY A 45 11.27 -9.90 -4.52
N GLY A 46 10.80 -9.23 -5.60
CA GLY A 46 9.60 -9.64 -6.34
C GLY A 46 9.40 -8.87 -7.63
N VAL A 47 8.21 -8.97 -8.21
CA VAL A 47 7.83 -8.32 -9.46
C VAL A 47 6.87 -7.17 -9.18
N GLY A 48 7.05 -6.05 -9.87
CA GLY A 48 6.18 -4.88 -9.82
C GLY A 48 6.10 -4.27 -8.41
N PRO A 49 7.23 -3.80 -7.83
CA PRO A 49 7.23 -3.13 -6.52
C PRO A 49 6.42 -1.85 -6.62
N HIS A 50 5.33 -1.78 -5.86
CA HIS A 50 4.41 -0.65 -5.96
C HIS A 50 4.67 0.41 -4.90
N ASP A 51 4.91 0.01 -3.66
CA ASP A 51 5.21 0.92 -2.55
C ASP A 51 6.36 0.36 -1.71
N LEU A 52 7.08 1.24 -1.05
CA LEU A 52 8.10 0.89 -0.07
C LEU A 52 8.13 1.90 1.06
N LYS A 53 8.47 1.43 2.26
CA LYS A 53 8.62 2.25 3.46
C LYS A 53 9.87 1.87 4.23
N LEU A 54 10.54 2.85 4.81
CA LEU A 54 11.55 2.60 5.81
C LEU A 54 10.86 2.15 7.12
N MET A 55 11.35 1.07 7.71
CA MET A 55 10.87 0.61 9.01
C MET A 55 11.31 1.59 10.11
N PRO A 56 10.53 1.75 11.21
CA PRO A 56 10.79 2.76 12.23
C PRO A 56 12.17 2.69 12.89
N ASN A 57 12.77 1.50 12.94
CA ASN A 57 14.13 1.31 13.46
C ASN A 57 15.24 1.74 12.48
N GLY A 58 14.91 2.19 11.27
CA GLY A 58 15.84 2.61 10.23
C GLY A 58 16.71 1.49 9.62
N LYS A 59 16.50 0.23 10.03
CA LYS A 59 17.38 -0.91 9.66
C LYS A 59 16.80 -1.82 8.58
N ALA A 60 15.59 -1.57 8.13
CA ALA A 60 14.94 -2.33 7.08
C ALA A 60 14.03 -1.46 6.23
N LEU A 61 13.86 -1.87 4.99
CA LEU A 61 12.82 -1.43 4.07
C LEU A 61 11.77 -2.54 4.02
N VAL A 62 10.49 -2.18 3.96
CA VAL A 62 9.41 -3.09 3.57
C VAL A 62 8.94 -2.69 2.18
N VAL A 63 8.82 -3.67 1.27
CA VAL A 63 8.46 -3.46 -0.13
C VAL A 63 7.20 -4.25 -0.45
N ALA A 64 6.20 -3.59 -1.01
CA ALA A 64 4.98 -4.19 -1.55
C ALA A 64 5.21 -4.58 -3.02
N ASN A 65 5.57 -5.81 -3.28
CA ASN A 65 5.66 -6.34 -4.64
C ASN A 65 4.27 -6.79 -5.09
N GLY A 66 3.67 -6.08 -6.04
CA GLY A 66 2.33 -6.35 -6.55
C GLY A 66 2.20 -7.63 -7.35
N GLY A 67 3.33 -8.19 -7.80
CA GLY A 67 3.39 -9.43 -8.57
C GLY A 67 2.91 -9.30 -10.01
N ILE A 68 2.62 -8.08 -10.49
CA ILE A 68 2.13 -7.83 -11.84
C ILE A 68 3.29 -7.38 -12.70
N GLU A 69 3.53 -8.16 -13.76
CA GLU A 69 4.48 -7.79 -14.82
C GLU A 69 3.78 -6.86 -15.82
N THR A 70 4.46 -5.76 -16.15
CA THR A 70 4.05 -4.78 -17.16
C THR A 70 5.25 -4.39 -18.00
N HIS A 71 5.01 -3.97 -19.24
CA HIS A 71 6.07 -3.45 -20.12
C HIS A 71 5.61 -2.13 -20.75
N PRO A 72 6.46 -1.10 -20.89
CA PRO A 72 6.08 0.19 -21.47
C PRO A 72 5.45 0.05 -22.87
N ASP A 73 6.00 -0.81 -23.72
CA ASP A 73 5.53 -1.03 -25.09
C ASP A 73 4.16 -1.73 -25.16
N MET A 74 3.73 -2.36 -24.06
CA MET A 74 2.43 -3.05 -23.95
C MET A 74 1.36 -2.20 -23.26
N GLY A 75 1.64 -0.93 -23.01
CA GLY A 75 0.75 0.02 -22.36
C GLY A 75 0.36 -0.43 -20.95
N ARG A 76 -0.96 -0.58 -20.69
CA ARG A 76 -1.47 -1.02 -19.38
C ARG A 76 -1.73 -2.53 -19.30
N SER A 77 -1.28 -3.31 -20.27
CA SER A 77 -1.46 -4.77 -20.27
C SER A 77 -0.73 -5.41 -19.10
N LYS A 78 -1.39 -6.38 -18.47
CA LYS A 78 -0.84 -7.18 -17.38
C LYS A 78 -0.43 -8.53 -17.94
N LEU A 79 0.87 -8.83 -17.94
CA LEU A 79 1.43 -9.91 -18.75
C LEU A 79 1.38 -11.29 -18.07
N ASN A 80 1.32 -11.32 -16.73
CA ASN A 80 1.53 -12.55 -15.94
C ASN A 80 0.39 -12.88 -14.95
N ILE A 81 -0.84 -12.38 -15.12
CA ILE A 81 -1.93 -12.57 -14.14
C ILE A 81 -2.13 -14.02 -13.69
N PRO A 82 -2.07 -15.05 -14.57
CA PRO A 82 -2.26 -16.45 -14.14
C PRO A 82 -1.20 -16.96 -13.17
N VAL A 83 0.00 -16.40 -13.22
CA VAL A 83 1.20 -16.85 -12.46
C VAL A 83 1.79 -15.76 -11.57
N MET A 84 1.07 -14.66 -11.36
CA MET A 84 1.56 -13.58 -10.50
C MET A 84 1.80 -14.06 -9.06
N ALA A 85 2.84 -13.51 -8.43
CA ALA A 85 3.29 -13.88 -7.09
C ALA A 85 3.52 -12.64 -6.20
N PRO A 86 2.44 -11.99 -5.73
CA PRO A 86 2.56 -10.83 -4.86
C PRO A 86 3.20 -11.22 -3.53
N ASN A 87 4.03 -10.34 -3.00
CA ASN A 87 4.70 -10.57 -1.72
C ASN A 87 5.03 -9.27 -1.00
N LEU A 88 5.26 -9.34 0.32
CA LEU A 88 5.97 -8.35 1.10
C LEU A 88 7.41 -8.82 1.26
N SER A 89 8.37 -8.01 0.83
CA SER A 89 9.79 -8.24 1.08
C SER A 89 10.32 -7.27 2.11
N TYR A 90 11.05 -7.78 3.10
CA TYR A 90 11.83 -6.96 4.03
C TYR A 90 13.29 -7.08 3.62
N LEU A 91 13.92 -5.94 3.39
CA LEU A 91 15.30 -5.84 2.89
C LEU A 91 16.09 -4.91 3.82
N SER A 92 17.39 -5.15 3.98
CA SER A 92 18.25 -4.12 4.56
C SER A 92 18.33 -2.90 3.62
N PRO A 93 18.75 -1.71 4.09
CA PRO A 93 19.00 -0.57 3.21
C PRO A 93 20.11 -0.80 2.17
N THR A 94 20.85 -1.91 2.28
CA THR A 94 21.87 -2.36 1.33
C THR A 94 21.39 -3.50 0.43
N GLY A 95 20.09 -3.85 0.47
CA GLY A 95 19.48 -4.85 -0.41
C GLY A 95 19.58 -6.30 0.10
N THR A 96 20.12 -6.56 1.30
CA THR A 96 20.15 -7.92 1.85
C THR A 96 18.73 -8.37 2.22
N PRO A 97 18.23 -9.53 1.70
CA PRO A 97 16.94 -10.06 2.09
C PRO A 97 16.92 -10.43 3.58
N LEU A 98 15.89 -9.98 4.30
CA LEU A 98 15.68 -10.24 5.73
C LEU A 98 14.50 -11.19 5.96
N GLU A 99 13.40 -10.97 5.22
CA GLU A 99 12.19 -11.80 5.31
C GLU A 99 11.35 -11.60 4.04
N LYS A 100 10.63 -12.62 3.61
CA LYS A 100 9.70 -12.56 2.49
C LYS A 100 8.41 -13.27 2.84
N ILE A 101 7.30 -12.57 2.72
CA ILE A 101 5.97 -13.06 3.01
C ILE A 101 5.18 -13.19 1.71
N THR A 102 4.63 -14.36 1.47
CA THR A 102 3.75 -14.64 0.32
C THR A 102 2.33 -14.93 0.82
N LEU A 103 1.35 -14.58 0.01
CA LEU A 103 -0.03 -14.97 0.25
C LEU A 103 -0.24 -16.45 -0.10
N THR A 104 -1.31 -17.05 0.43
CA THR A 104 -1.69 -18.42 0.04
C THR A 104 -1.97 -18.52 -1.45
N ALA A 105 -1.84 -19.73 -2.03
CA ALA A 105 -2.06 -19.96 -3.46
C ALA A 105 -3.45 -19.50 -3.94
N ALA A 106 -4.48 -19.59 -3.10
CA ALA A 106 -5.83 -19.07 -3.42
C ALA A 106 -5.88 -17.55 -3.59
N LEU A 107 -4.92 -16.83 -3.03
CA LEU A 107 -4.81 -15.37 -3.08
C LEU A 107 -3.68 -14.87 -4.00
N HIS A 108 -3.11 -15.72 -4.86
CA HIS A 108 -2.01 -15.34 -5.76
C HIS A 108 -2.37 -14.16 -6.69
N LYS A 109 -3.67 -13.90 -6.95
CA LYS A 109 -4.15 -12.75 -7.72
C LYS A 109 -4.42 -11.50 -6.87
N ASN A 110 -4.08 -11.49 -5.59
CA ASN A 110 -4.33 -10.35 -4.71
C ASN A 110 -3.09 -9.46 -4.65
N SER A 111 -2.96 -8.56 -5.62
CA SER A 111 -1.79 -7.68 -5.80
C SER A 111 -1.60 -6.77 -4.58
N ILE A 112 -0.48 -6.90 -3.87
CA ILE A 112 -0.11 -6.02 -2.74
C ILE A 112 0.35 -4.68 -3.29
N ARG A 113 -0.20 -3.56 -2.75
CA ARG A 113 0.01 -2.23 -3.32
C ARG A 113 0.54 -1.21 -2.32
N HIS A 114 -0.30 -0.66 -1.48
CA HIS A 114 0.05 0.45 -0.58
C HIS A 114 0.34 -0.06 0.83
N LEU A 115 1.23 0.64 1.51
CA LEU A 115 1.74 0.30 2.84
C LEU A 115 1.51 1.44 3.82
N ALA A 116 1.18 1.08 5.06
CA ALA A 116 1.30 1.94 6.23
C ALA A 116 2.07 1.19 7.31
N VAL A 117 2.96 1.88 8.04
CA VAL A 117 3.83 1.26 9.05
C VAL A 117 3.60 1.92 10.39
N ARG A 118 3.36 1.11 11.43
CA ARG A 118 3.23 1.54 12.83
C ARG A 118 4.60 1.62 13.50
N GLN A 119 4.72 2.43 14.55
CA GLN A 119 5.99 2.67 15.26
C GLN A 119 6.62 1.41 15.88
N ASP A 120 5.83 0.40 16.22
CA ASP A 120 6.31 -0.90 16.69
C ASP A 120 6.76 -1.85 15.57
N GLY A 121 6.64 -1.42 14.31
CA GLY A 121 7.01 -2.18 13.12
C GLY A 121 5.90 -3.03 12.51
N MET A 122 4.65 -2.92 12.98
CA MET A 122 3.52 -3.53 12.29
C MET A 122 3.29 -2.85 10.95
N VAL A 123 3.12 -3.64 9.91
CA VAL A 123 2.83 -3.20 8.54
C VAL A 123 1.38 -3.52 8.18
N ALA A 124 0.62 -2.51 7.81
CA ALA A 124 -0.67 -2.66 7.16
C ALA A 124 -0.48 -2.55 5.64
N PHE A 125 -1.09 -3.44 4.87
CA PHE A 125 -0.96 -3.44 3.41
C PHE A 125 -2.30 -3.61 2.71
N ALA A 126 -2.56 -2.73 1.76
CA ALA A 126 -3.75 -2.75 0.91
C ALA A 126 -3.51 -3.57 -0.36
N MET A 127 -4.56 -4.28 -0.80
CA MET A 127 -4.47 -5.19 -1.93
C MET A 127 -5.53 -4.90 -2.99
N GLN A 128 -5.24 -5.35 -4.22
CA GLN A 128 -6.14 -5.25 -5.37
C GLN A 128 -6.28 -6.61 -6.04
N TRP A 129 -7.48 -7.16 -6.02
CA TRP A 129 -7.78 -8.43 -6.64
C TRP A 129 -7.78 -8.34 -8.17
N GLN A 130 -7.02 -9.21 -8.82
CA GLN A 130 -6.85 -9.25 -10.28
C GLN A 130 -7.66 -10.37 -10.96
N GLY A 131 -8.49 -11.09 -10.19
CA GLY A 131 -9.39 -12.13 -10.71
C GLY A 131 -10.81 -11.62 -10.95
N SER A 132 -11.78 -12.56 -10.91
CA SER A 132 -13.20 -12.23 -11.10
C SER A 132 -13.70 -11.24 -10.05
N LYS A 133 -14.46 -10.24 -10.49
CA LYS A 133 -15.08 -9.23 -9.60
C LYS A 133 -16.22 -9.80 -8.74
N SER A 134 -16.76 -10.98 -9.11
CA SER A 134 -17.80 -11.65 -8.31
C SER A 134 -17.25 -12.32 -7.04
N ALA A 135 -15.94 -12.58 -7.00
CA ALA A 135 -15.30 -13.17 -5.85
C ALA A 135 -14.92 -12.10 -4.82
N THR A 136 -15.23 -12.36 -3.56
CA THR A 136 -14.86 -11.49 -2.44
C THR A 136 -13.63 -12.06 -1.72
N HIS A 137 -12.58 -11.25 -1.64
CA HIS A 137 -11.33 -11.60 -0.98
C HIS A 137 -10.95 -10.52 0.03
N PRO A 138 -10.15 -10.84 1.07
CA PRO A 138 -9.59 -9.81 1.95
C PRO A 138 -8.71 -8.87 1.12
N LEU A 139 -8.87 -7.55 1.33
CA LEU A 139 -8.10 -6.52 0.64
C LEU A 139 -7.19 -5.73 1.59
N LEU A 140 -7.13 -6.14 2.85
CA LEU A 140 -6.28 -5.58 3.88
C LEU A 140 -5.59 -6.71 4.63
N GLY A 141 -4.29 -6.57 4.83
CA GLY A 141 -3.50 -7.46 5.68
C GLY A 141 -2.69 -6.67 6.68
N LEU A 142 -2.41 -7.30 7.82
CA LEU A 142 -1.48 -6.84 8.84
C LEU A 142 -0.37 -7.87 8.97
N HIS A 143 0.87 -7.40 9.14
CA HIS A 143 2.03 -8.25 9.35
C HIS A 143 3.02 -7.60 10.29
N GLN A 144 3.55 -8.39 11.21
CA GLN A 144 4.71 -8.08 12.05
C GLN A 144 5.83 -9.04 11.67
N ARG A 145 7.06 -8.55 11.50
CA ARG A 145 8.18 -9.44 11.13
C ARG A 145 8.30 -10.63 12.09
N GLY A 146 8.49 -11.82 11.51
CA GLY A 146 8.58 -13.08 12.26
C GLY A 146 7.22 -13.68 12.68
N THR A 147 6.10 -13.13 12.23
CA THR A 147 4.76 -13.67 12.51
C THR A 147 4.02 -14.03 11.22
N GLU A 148 2.87 -14.67 11.34
CA GLU A 148 1.98 -14.91 10.21
C GLU A 148 1.17 -13.66 9.83
N VAL A 149 0.76 -13.59 8.57
CA VAL A 149 -0.12 -12.53 8.07
C VAL A 149 -1.52 -12.68 8.66
N LYS A 150 -2.06 -11.60 9.21
CA LYS A 150 -3.45 -11.47 9.61
C LYS A 150 -4.22 -10.77 8.50
N LEU A 151 -5.10 -11.50 7.79
CA LEU A 151 -5.98 -10.90 6.77
C LEU A 151 -7.28 -10.41 7.42
N LEU A 152 -7.68 -9.19 7.07
CA LEU A 152 -8.88 -8.55 7.61
C LEU A 152 -9.99 -8.51 6.55
N THR A 153 -11.21 -8.82 6.98
CA THR A 153 -12.40 -8.80 6.12
C THR A 153 -13.58 -8.16 6.84
N ALA A 154 -14.35 -7.37 6.11
CA ALA A 154 -15.65 -6.90 6.54
C ALA A 154 -16.73 -7.99 6.34
N PRO A 155 -17.94 -7.85 6.90
CA PRO A 155 -19.07 -8.72 6.57
C PRO A 155 -19.29 -8.83 5.05
N PRO A 156 -19.75 -9.98 4.52
CA PRO A 156 -19.72 -10.29 3.09
C PRO A 156 -20.27 -9.19 2.17
N LYS A 157 -21.40 -8.58 2.54
CA LYS A 157 -22.02 -7.49 1.76
C LYS A 157 -21.12 -6.25 1.70
N ALA A 158 -20.51 -5.86 2.81
CA ALA A 158 -19.60 -4.73 2.88
C ALA A 158 -18.28 -5.03 2.16
N GLN A 159 -17.74 -6.25 2.32
CA GLN A 159 -16.54 -6.68 1.59
C GLN A 159 -16.75 -6.63 0.07
N GLN A 160 -17.93 -7.02 -0.42
CA GLN A 160 -18.28 -6.97 -1.84
C GLN A 160 -18.31 -5.52 -2.37
N GLN A 161 -18.71 -4.53 -1.55
CA GLN A 161 -18.72 -3.12 -1.93
C GLN A 161 -17.33 -2.61 -2.34
N LEU A 162 -16.24 -3.15 -1.81
CA LEU A 162 -14.88 -2.78 -2.19
C LEU A 162 -14.54 -3.11 -3.66
N GLN A 163 -15.33 -3.93 -4.34
CA GLN A 163 -15.15 -4.31 -5.76
C GLN A 163 -13.73 -4.81 -6.10
N GLY A 164 -13.11 -5.55 -5.16
CA GLY A 164 -11.77 -6.08 -5.32
C GLY A 164 -10.67 -5.02 -5.35
N TYR A 165 -10.90 -3.82 -4.82
CA TYR A 165 -9.96 -2.71 -4.96
C TYR A 165 -9.80 -1.94 -3.65
N ALA A 166 -8.60 -1.96 -3.06
CA ALA A 166 -8.19 -1.01 -2.04
C ALA A 166 -7.18 -0.02 -2.64
N GLY A 167 -7.55 1.27 -2.67
CA GLY A 167 -6.79 2.33 -3.34
C GLY A 167 -5.79 3.03 -2.43
N SER A 168 -6.03 3.05 -1.12
CA SER A 168 -5.16 3.67 -0.13
C SER A 168 -5.26 2.92 1.19
N VAL A 169 -4.25 3.07 2.06
CA VAL A 169 -4.24 2.54 3.42
C VAL A 169 -3.58 3.53 4.37
N ALA A 170 -4.14 3.70 5.56
CA ALA A 170 -3.53 4.48 6.64
C ALA A 170 -3.80 3.84 7.99
N LEU A 171 -2.86 4.01 8.92
CA LEU A 171 -3.03 3.72 10.34
C LEU A 171 -3.42 5.01 11.07
N SER A 172 -4.25 4.93 12.10
CA SER A 172 -4.50 6.06 13.02
C SER A 172 -3.21 6.44 13.77
N ASN A 173 -3.14 7.65 14.31
CA ASN A 173 -1.94 8.13 15.02
C ASN A 173 -1.54 7.25 16.21
N ASP A 174 -2.52 6.67 16.90
CA ASP A 174 -2.30 5.71 17.99
C ASP A 174 -2.05 4.27 17.51
N GLY A 175 -2.24 4.02 16.20
CA GLY A 175 -2.05 2.72 15.57
C GLY A 175 -3.12 1.67 15.91
N ASN A 176 -4.18 2.05 16.62
CA ASN A 176 -5.25 1.12 17.02
C ASN A 176 -6.26 0.85 15.90
N LEU A 177 -6.34 1.75 14.92
CA LEU A 177 -7.22 1.62 13.77
C LEU A 177 -6.41 1.62 12.46
N VAL A 178 -6.96 0.94 11.45
CA VAL A 178 -6.45 0.96 10.08
C VAL A 178 -7.61 1.18 9.11
N ALA A 179 -7.43 2.10 8.16
CA ALA A 179 -8.42 2.43 7.14
C ALA A 179 -7.93 2.05 5.75
N ILE A 180 -8.85 1.57 4.91
CA ILE A 180 -8.66 1.41 3.46
C ILE A 180 -9.79 2.11 2.71
N THR A 181 -9.47 2.63 1.52
CA THR A 181 -10.45 3.26 0.63
C THR A 181 -10.66 2.45 -0.62
N SER A 182 -11.86 2.50 -1.17
CA SER A 182 -12.17 1.97 -2.50
C SER A 182 -12.90 3.01 -3.34
N PRO A 183 -12.22 3.73 -4.26
CA PRO A 183 -12.87 4.60 -5.22
C PRO A 183 -13.92 3.87 -6.05
N ARG A 184 -13.63 2.65 -6.48
CA ARG A 184 -14.54 1.80 -7.25
C ARG A 184 -15.81 1.46 -6.48
N GLY A 185 -15.68 1.21 -5.19
CA GLY A 185 -16.78 0.86 -4.29
C GLY A 185 -17.48 2.07 -3.68
N ASN A 186 -16.90 3.27 -3.81
CA ASN A 186 -17.36 4.49 -3.15
C ASN A 186 -17.45 4.29 -1.62
N VAL A 187 -16.46 3.61 -1.04
CA VAL A 187 -16.51 3.22 0.37
C VAL A 187 -15.12 3.26 1.03
N LEU A 188 -15.11 3.67 2.29
CA LEU A 188 -13.97 3.61 3.19
C LEU A 188 -14.32 2.63 4.32
N HIS A 189 -13.45 1.68 4.60
CA HIS A 189 -13.56 0.75 5.71
C HIS A 189 -12.49 1.02 6.76
N VAL A 190 -12.88 1.00 8.02
CA VAL A 190 -11.97 1.10 9.17
C VAL A 190 -12.06 -0.19 9.97
N PHE A 191 -10.91 -0.70 10.39
CA PHE A 191 -10.78 -1.90 11.21
C PHE A 191 -9.98 -1.60 12.47
N ASP A 192 -10.30 -2.28 13.55
CA ASP A 192 -9.47 -2.34 14.75
C ASP A 192 -8.28 -3.28 14.50
N THR A 193 -7.05 -2.82 14.74
CA THR A 193 -5.83 -3.57 14.44
C THR A 193 -5.60 -4.76 15.37
N GLY A 194 -6.03 -4.66 16.62
CA GLY A 194 -5.91 -5.73 17.63
C GLY A 194 -6.87 -6.88 17.36
N THR A 195 -8.16 -6.58 17.29
CA THR A 195 -9.20 -7.59 17.06
C THR A 195 -9.31 -8.01 15.59
N GLY A 196 -9.04 -7.09 14.66
CA GLY A 196 -9.24 -7.27 13.22
C GLY A 196 -10.70 -7.09 12.79
N GLN A 197 -11.56 -6.63 13.68
CA GLN A 197 -12.98 -6.42 13.37
C GLN A 197 -13.20 -5.06 12.70
N PRO A 198 -14.20 -4.94 11.80
CA PRO A 198 -14.64 -3.66 11.28
C PRO A 198 -15.10 -2.75 12.41
N SER A 199 -14.61 -1.51 12.42
CA SER A 199 -14.97 -0.46 13.39
C SER A 199 -15.92 0.56 12.77
N ALA A 200 -15.72 0.92 11.49
CA ALA A 200 -16.59 1.83 10.77
C ALA A 200 -16.59 1.54 9.26
N ILE A 201 -17.70 1.87 8.60
CA ILE A 201 -17.83 1.85 7.14
C ILE A 201 -18.52 3.15 6.74
N LEU A 202 -17.86 3.92 5.88
CA LEU A 202 -18.36 5.19 5.36
C LEU A 202 -18.53 5.12 3.84
N SER A 203 -19.69 5.54 3.35
CA SER A 203 -19.91 5.72 1.91
C SER A 203 -19.52 7.14 1.49
N ALA A 204 -18.57 7.26 0.56
CA ALA A 204 -18.16 8.53 -0.03
C ALA A 204 -17.82 8.30 -1.51
N LYS A 205 -18.46 9.06 -2.40
CA LYS A 205 -18.29 8.91 -3.85
C LYS A 205 -16.83 9.15 -4.23
N ASP A 206 -16.24 8.17 -4.93
CA ASP A 206 -14.87 8.22 -5.43
C ASP A 206 -13.83 8.53 -4.33
N VAL A 207 -14.00 7.90 -3.16
CA VAL A 207 -13.07 8.08 -2.03
C VAL A 207 -11.71 7.49 -2.36
N CYS A 208 -10.69 8.34 -2.38
CA CYS A 208 -9.34 8.06 -2.88
C CYS A 208 -8.31 7.93 -1.76
N GLY A 209 -7.66 9.04 -1.39
CA GLY A 209 -6.64 9.06 -0.35
C GLY A 209 -7.23 9.00 1.06
N VAL A 210 -6.50 8.39 1.98
CA VAL A 210 -6.80 8.39 3.42
C VAL A 210 -5.52 8.63 4.21
N GLY A 211 -5.60 9.42 5.26
CA GLY A 211 -4.50 9.72 6.18
C GLY A 211 -4.99 9.87 7.62
N PRO A 212 -4.08 9.80 8.61
CA PRO A 212 -4.43 9.97 10.02
C PRO A 212 -4.74 11.44 10.37
N THR A 213 -5.58 11.62 11.39
CA THR A 213 -5.80 12.87 12.12
C THR A 213 -5.69 12.63 13.61
N SER A 214 -5.77 13.68 14.44
CA SER A 214 -5.85 13.53 15.90
C SER A 214 -7.00 12.62 16.35
N ASP A 215 -8.12 12.64 15.61
CA ASP A 215 -9.38 12.03 16.01
C ASP A 215 -9.82 10.88 15.08
N GLY A 216 -8.88 10.33 14.30
CA GLY A 216 -9.16 9.22 13.39
C GLY A 216 -8.57 9.39 12.01
N PHE A 217 -9.40 9.64 10.98
CA PHE A 217 -8.95 9.71 9.60
C PHE A 217 -9.54 10.91 8.85
N VAL A 218 -8.72 11.51 7.99
CA VAL A 218 -9.14 12.38 6.90
C VAL A 218 -9.09 11.58 5.60
N PHE A 219 -10.03 11.83 4.70
CA PHE A 219 -10.03 11.26 3.36
C PHE A 219 -10.21 12.33 2.28
N THR A 220 -9.82 12.00 1.08
CA THR A 220 -10.03 12.80 -0.13
C THR A 220 -10.86 12.02 -1.15
N THR A 221 -11.49 12.72 -2.08
CA THR A 221 -12.25 12.09 -3.17
C THR A 221 -11.86 12.64 -4.53
N GLY A 222 -11.97 11.86 -5.59
CA GLY A 222 -11.79 12.32 -6.97
C GLY A 222 -12.82 13.35 -7.41
N THR A 223 -13.85 13.63 -6.58
CA THR A 223 -14.84 14.69 -6.79
C THR A 223 -14.53 15.98 -6.04
N GLY A 224 -13.36 16.08 -5.40
CA GLY A 224 -12.86 17.32 -4.77
C GLY A 224 -13.19 17.47 -3.28
N ILE A 225 -13.80 16.46 -2.65
CA ILE A 225 -14.12 16.51 -1.20
C ILE A 225 -12.88 16.18 -0.37
N ILE A 226 -12.71 16.92 0.72
CA ILE A 226 -11.92 16.54 1.90
C ILE A 226 -12.91 16.32 3.04
N GLY A 227 -12.86 15.17 3.69
CA GLY A 227 -13.78 14.82 4.77
C GLY A 227 -13.12 13.99 5.86
N THR A 228 -13.82 13.87 6.99
CA THR A 228 -13.51 12.95 8.08
C THR A 228 -14.61 11.89 8.19
N LEU A 229 -14.47 10.95 9.11
CA LEU A 229 -15.53 9.95 9.34
C LEU A 229 -16.86 10.58 9.83
N GLN A 230 -16.82 11.82 10.35
CA GLN A 230 -17.96 12.50 10.95
C GLN A 230 -18.58 13.55 10.00
N SER A 231 -17.80 14.15 9.11
CA SER A 231 -18.27 15.29 8.32
C SER A 231 -17.47 15.51 7.04
N THR A 232 -18.08 16.18 6.06
CA THR A 232 -17.37 16.83 4.97
C THR A 232 -16.71 18.10 5.50
N THR A 233 -15.41 18.24 5.33
CA THR A 233 -14.64 19.38 5.86
C THR A 233 -14.51 20.48 4.82
N ALA A 234 -14.29 20.13 3.54
CA ALA A 234 -14.12 21.07 2.44
C ALA A 234 -14.50 20.47 1.09
N GLN A 235 -14.88 21.33 0.15
CA GLN A 235 -15.10 21.00 -1.27
C GLN A 235 -14.20 21.90 -2.11
N HIS A 236 -13.44 21.29 -3.00
CA HIS A 236 -12.52 21.96 -3.92
C HIS A 236 -12.86 21.65 -5.38
N ALA A 237 -12.50 22.54 -6.30
CA ALA A 237 -12.57 22.30 -7.74
C ALA A 237 -11.37 21.48 -8.25
N LEU A 238 -10.92 20.52 -7.45
CA LEU A 238 -9.79 19.64 -7.73
C LEU A 238 -10.25 18.18 -7.73
N GLN A 239 -9.52 17.33 -8.44
CA GLN A 239 -9.68 15.88 -8.39
C GLN A 239 -8.49 15.31 -7.65
N TRP A 240 -8.75 14.72 -6.45
CA TRP A 240 -7.73 14.08 -5.65
C TRP A 240 -7.47 12.65 -6.11
N ASP A 241 -6.25 12.17 -5.92
CA ASP A 241 -5.85 10.78 -6.21
C ASP A 241 -5.73 9.96 -4.92
N ASN A 242 -5.32 8.70 -5.06
CA ASN A 242 -5.22 7.71 -3.96
C ASN A 242 -4.12 8.01 -2.93
N HIS A 243 -3.31 9.04 -3.14
CA HIS A 243 -2.15 9.34 -2.31
C HIS A 243 -2.42 10.55 -1.42
N LEU A 244 -2.60 10.29 -0.13
CA LEU A 244 -2.65 11.32 0.91
C LEU A 244 -1.51 11.06 1.89
N ILE A 245 -0.62 12.03 2.06
CA ILE A 245 0.52 11.94 2.98
C ILE A 245 0.32 12.96 4.09
N ALA A 246 0.31 12.49 5.33
CA ALA A 246 0.37 13.35 6.50
C ALA A 246 1.81 13.83 6.69
N ILE A 247 1.99 15.14 6.72
CA ILE A 247 3.27 15.77 7.07
C ILE A 247 3.14 16.17 8.54
N THR A 248 3.94 15.53 9.40
CA THR A 248 4.12 15.99 10.79
C THR A 248 5.18 17.09 10.78
N PRO A 249 4.89 18.26 11.39
CA PRO A 249 5.85 19.35 11.51
C PRO A 249 7.05 18.98 12.37
#